data_1f15e78915b258557dd0a1975f413aee
#
_entry.id   1f15e78915b258557dd0a1975f413aee
#
_cell.length_a   1.000
_cell.length_b   1.000
_cell.length_c   1.000
_cell.angle_alpha   90.00
_cell.angle_beta   90.00
_cell.angle_gamma   90.00
#
_symmetry.space_group_name_H-M   'P 1'
#
loop_
_entity.id
_entity.type
_entity.pdbx_description
1 polymer ?
#
loop_
_entity_poly.entity_id
_entity_poly.type
_entity_poly.pdbx_seq_one_letter_code
_entity_poly.pdbx_strand_id
1 'polypeptide(L)'
;MGSEMCIRDSRPGHNLFSNSLVAIDAKTGERVWHFQMVHHDLWEYDTVGPPILGEITVDGRRIHAVMQPSKTGFLYVFDRETGEPVWPIEERPVPQSDVPGEHSSPTQPFPTKPAPFAQIGITEDDLIDFTPEIRERALAIADSFVFGSIFTPVS
;
A
#
# COMPACT_ATOMS: atom_id res chain seq x y z
N MET A 1 14.37 8.43 21.29
CA MET A 1 13.92 8.83 19.95
C MET A 1 12.68 8.01 19.69
N GLY A 2 11.50 8.62 19.70
CA GLY A 2 10.29 7.97 19.23
C GLY A 2 10.47 7.63 17.75
N SER A 3 10.14 6.41 17.34
CA SER A 3 10.14 6.05 15.93
C SER A 3 9.20 6.97 15.17
N GLU A 4 9.43 7.18 13.90
CA GLU A 4 8.50 7.97 13.05
C GLU A 4 7.08 7.38 13.06
N MET A 5 6.92 6.09 13.35
CA MET A 5 5.64 5.44 13.60
C MET A 5 4.82 6.14 14.68
N CYS A 6 5.41 6.42 15.85
CA CYS A 6 4.69 7.08 16.95
C CYS A 6 4.18 8.49 16.58
N ILE A 7 4.79 9.14 15.60
CA ILE A 7 4.34 10.46 15.11
C ILE A 7 3.16 10.30 14.15
N ARG A 8 3.09 9.22 13.40
CA ARG A 8 2.01 8.94 12.45
C ARG A 8 0.71 8.58 13.16
N ASP A 9 0.78 7.73 14.16
CA ASP A 9 -0.38 7.26 14.93
C ASP A 9 -1.17 8.40 15.59
N SER A 10 -0.48 9.46 15.97
CA SER A 10 -1.10 10.61 16.63
C SER A 10 -1.63 11.70 15.69
N ARG A 11 -1.47 11.56 14.36
CA ARG A 11 -2.00 12.51 13.39
C ARG A 11 -3.45 12.19 13.07
N PRO A 12 -4.39 13.13 13.20
CA PRO A 12 -5.77 12.89 12.82
C PRO A 12 -5.96 12.82 11.30
N GLY A 13 -6.94 12.02 10.85
CA GLY A 13 -7.34 11.92 9.45
C GLY A 13 -6.43 11.04 8.59
N HIS A 14 -6.56 11.19 7.28
CA HIS A 14 -5.87 10.34 6.29
C HIS A 14 -4.38 10.65 6.10
N ASN A 15 -3.84 11.66 6.76
CA ASN A 15 -2.46 12.13 6.57
C ASN A 15 -2.17 12.49 5.10
N LEU A 16 -3.09 13.22 4.46
CA LEU A 16 -3.01 13.60 3.05
C LEU A 16 -1.63 14.19 2.72
N PHE A 17 -1.13 13.75 1.58
CA PHE A 17 0.19 13.87 0.97
C PHE A 17 1.29 13.00 1.57
N SER A 18 1.08 12.29 2.69
CA SER A 18 1.96 11.17 3.01
C SER A 18 1.66 10.00 2.08
N ASN A 19 2.67 9.19 1.74
CA ASN A 19 2.55 8.03 0.83
C ASN A 19 1.78 8.35 -0.47
N SER A 20 2.06 9.50 -1.04
CA SER A 20 1.34 10.03 -2.19
C SER A 20 2.26 10.29 -3.37
N LEU A 21 1.75 10.03 -4.56
CA LEU A 21 2.31 10.55 -5.80
C LEU A 21 1.66 11.92 -6.08
N VAL A 22 2.47 12.93 -6.30
CA VAL A 22 2.00 14.31 -6.51
C VAL A 22 2.61 14.86 -7.78
N ALA A 23 1.78 15.28 -8.74
CA ALA A 23 2.20 16.00 -9.92
C ALA A 23 2.08 17.51 -9.70
N ILE A 24 3.16 18.22 -9.97
CA ILE A 24 3.27 19.66 -9.76
C ILE A 24 3.70 20.32 -11.07
N ASP A 25 3.06 21.41 -11.45
CA ASP A 25 3.51 22.26 -12.54
C ASP A 25 4.84 22.93 -12.16
N ALA A 26 5.88 22.65 -12.94
CA ALA A 26 7.23 23.11 -12.65
C ALA A 26 7.42 24.64 -12.77
N LYS A 27 6.51 25.34 -13.42
CA LYS A 27 6.58 26.79 -13.62
C LYS A 27 5.85 27.55 -12.51
N THR A 28 4.68 27.04 -12.11
CA THR A 28 3.81 27.72 -11.14
C THR A 28 3.95 27.18 -9.73
N GLY A 29 4.42 25.92 -9.58
CA GLY A 29 4.43 25.19 -8.31
C GLY A 29 3.04 24.68 -7.91
N GLU A 30 2.04 24.84 -8.75
CA GLU A 30 0.67 24.39 -8.47
C GLU A 30 0.54 22.86 -8.63
N ARG A 31 -0.24 22.27 -7.75
CA ARG A 31 -0.57 20.85 -7.86
C ARG A 31 -1.52 20.59 -9.02
N VAL A 32 -1.10 19.74 -9.97
CA VAL A 32 -1.93 19.28 -11.08
C VAL A 32 -2.87 18.18 -10.61
N TRP A 33 -2.31 17.11 -10.01
CA TRP A 33 -3.07 16.01 -9.43
C TRP A 33 -2.26 15.33 -8.31
N HIS A 34 -2.90 14.46 -7.57
CA HIS A 34 -2.24 13.58 -6.60
C HIS A 34 -3.05 12.30 -6.40
N PHE A 35 -2.37 11.26 -5.94
CA PHE A 35 -3.00 10.02 -5.48
C PHE A 35 -2.28 9.53 -4.22
N GLN A 36 -3.03 9.23 -3.17
CA GLN A 36 -2.51 8.66 -1.93
C GLN A 36 -2.60 7.13 -2.00
N MET A 37 -1.46 6.46 -1.92
CA MET A 37 -1.34 5.00 -2.07
C MET A 37 -1.54 4.24 -0.76
N VAL A 38 -1.39 4.89 0.37
CA VAL A 38 -1.69 4.32 1.69
C VAL A 38 -2.35 5.40 2.55
N HIS A 39 -3.57 5.15 2.99
CA HIS A 39 -4.29 6.04 3.89
C HIS A 39 -3.87 5.79 5.34
N HIS A 40 -3.55 6.83 6.08
CA HIS A 40 -3.18 6.78 7.50
C HIS A 40 -2.26 5.59 7.80
N ASP A 41 -1.05 5.65 7.23
CA ASP A 41 -0.09 4.56 7.26
C ASP A 41 0.39 4.25 8.69
N LEU A 42 0.11 3.04 9.17
CA LEU A 42 0.57 2.51 10.45
C LEU A 42 1.78 1.57 10.29
N TRP A 43 2.14 1.19 9.06
CA TRP A 43 3.08 0.11 8.74
C TRP A 43 4.41 0.59 8.16
N GLU A 44 4.58 1.90 7.94
CA GLU A 44 5.72 2.47 7.20
C GLU A 44 5.82 1.95 5.75
N TYR A 45 4.69 1.88 5.06
CA TYR A 45 4.62 1.47 3.65
C TYR A 45 4.99 2.61 2.69
N ASP A 46 6.09 3.28 2.96
CA ASP A 46 6.60 4.39 2.16
C ASP A 46 6.80 4.00 0.70
N THR A 47 6.64 4.99 -0.16
CA THR A 47 7.06 4.90 -1.57
C THR A 47 8.56 5.15 -1.67
N VAL A 48 9.36 4.08 -1.62
CA VAL A 48 10.82 4.18 -1.49
C VAL A 48 11.56 4.41 -2.80
N GLY A 49 10.91 4.23 -3.94
CA GLY A 49 11.52 4.43 -5.25
C GLY A 49 10.99 5.66 -5.98
N PRO A 50 11.75 6.26 -6.89
CA PRO A 50 11.25 7.29 -7.76
C PRO A 50 10.17 6.71 -8.70
N PRO A 51 9.17 7.52 -9.10
CA PRO A 51 8.23 7.11 -10.12
C PRO A 51 8.94 6.88 -11.46
N ILE A 52 8.48 5.88 -12.20
CA ILE A 52 9.00 5.54 -13.53
C ILE A 52 8.08 6.15 -14.58
N LEU A 53 8.63 6.95 -15.46
CA LEU A 53 7.90 7.50 -16.61
C LEU A 53 8.08 6.60 -17.83
N GLY A 54 7.01 6.31 -18.53
CA GLY A 54 7.07 5.48 -19.74
C GLY A 54 5.84 5.62 -20.61
N GLU A 55 5.86 4.91 -21.73
CA GLU A 55 4.71 4.76 -22.61
C GLU A 55 4.26 3.30 -22.59
N ILE A 56 2.99 3.08 -22.38
CA ILE A 56 2.38 1.76 -22.39
C ILE A 56 1.21 1.72 -23.37
N THR A 57 0.89 0.56 -23.88
CA THR A 57 -0.28 0.36 -24.72
C THR A 57 -1.26 -0.56 -24.00
N VAL A 58 -2.48 -0.07 -23.75
CA VAL A 58 -3.55 -0.82 -23.11
C VAL A 58 -4.78 -0.74 -24.00
N ASP A 59 -5.32 -1.88 -24.37
CA ASP A 59 -6.50 -2.00 -25.25
C ASP A 59 -6.36 -1.17 -26.54
N GLY A 60 -5.16 -1.19 -27.15
CA GLY A 60 -4.83 -0.45 -28.37
C GLY A 60 -4.60 1.07 -28.18
N ARG A 61 -4.78 1.59 -26.96
CA ARG A 61 -4.52 3.01 -26.64
C ARG A 61 -3.10 3.18 -26.12
N ARG A 62 -2.35 4.11 -26.67
CA ARG A 62 -1.05 4.55 -26.16
C ARG A 62 -1.28 5.53 -25.00
N ILE A 63 -0.66 5.27 -23.87
CA ILE A 63 -0.81 6.06 -22.64
C ILE A 63 0.58 6.52 -22.20
N HIS A 64 0.74 7.79 -21.95
CA HIS A 64 1.91 8.35 -21.30
C HIS A 64 1.78 8.09 -19.80
N ALA A 65 2.39 7.03 -19.32
CA ALA A 65 2.18 6.55 -17.96
C ALA A 65 3.24 7.06 -16.97
N VAL A 66 2.83 7.19 -15.73
CA VAL A 66 3.69 7.18 -14.55
C VAL A 66 3.36 5.94 -13.72
N MET A 67 4.41 5.23 -13.32
CA MET A 67 4.32 3.96 -12.61
C MET A 67 5.06 4.08 -11.27
N GLN A 68 4.38 3.80 -10.17
CA GLN A 68 4.92 3.92 -8.82
C GLN A 68 4.87 2.58 -8.10
N PRO A 69 6.02 1.92 -7.88
CA PRO A 69 6.08 0.77 -6.98
C PRO A 69 5.98 1.22 -5.53
N SER A 70 5.38 0.38 -4.68
CA SER A 70 5.21 0.63 -3.26
C SER A 70 5.73 -0.55 -2.43
N LYS A 71 6.07 -0.31 -1.16
CA LYS A 71 6.39 -1.35 -0.17
C LYS A 71 5.24 -2.35 0.03
N THR A 72 4.01 -1.97 -0.31
CA THR A 72 2.87 -2.88 -0.29
C THR A 72 2.94 -4.01 -1.33
N GLY A 73 3.94 -4.00 -2.21
CA GLY A 73 4.04 -4.96 -3.31
C GLY A 73 3.15 -4.63 -4.50
N PHE A 74 2.45 -3.51 -4.48
CA PHE A 74 1.64 -3.02 -5.58
C PHE A 74 2.44 -2.11 -6.51
N LEU A 75 2.08 -2.13 -7.80
CA LEU A 75 2.49 -1.14 -8.79
C LEU A 75 1.26 -0.32 -9.17
N TYR A 76 1.28 0.95 -8.81
CA TYR A 76 0.25 1.92 -9.21
C TYR A 76 0.61 2.54 -10.55
N VAL A 77 -0.34 2.58 -11.48
CA VAL A 77 -0.12 3.07 -12.84
C VAL A 77 -1.17 4.10 -13.21
N PHE A 78 -0.73 5.29 -13.54
CA PHE A 78 -1.60 6.42 -13.89
C PHE A 78 -1.22 7.01 -15.26
N ASP A 79 -2.17 7.62 -15.93
CA ASP A 79 -1.89 8.59 -16.95
C ASP A 79 -1.19 9.78 -16.31
N ARG A 80 0.03 10.10 -16.76
CA ARG A 80 0.86 11.11 -16.09
C ARG A 80 0.35 12.54 -16.22
N GLU A 81 -0.51 12.80 -17.21
CA GLU A 81 -1.05 14.13 -17.48
C GLU A 81 -2.28 14.41 -16.63
N THR A 82 -3.15 13.40 -16.48
CA THR A 82 -4.45 13.55 -15.83
C THR A 82 -4.48 13.02 -14.40
N GLY A 83 -3.59 12.07 -14.06
CA GLY A 83 -3.63 11.35 -12.79
C GLY A 83 -4.69 10.23 -12.74
N GLU A 84 -5.39 9.99 -13.86
CA GLU A 84 -6.38 8.92 -13.94
C GLU A 84 -5.69 7.55 -13.88
N PRO A 85 -6.18 6.62 -13.03
CA PRO A 85 -5.64 5.26 -12.99
C PRO A 85 -5.84 4.55 -14.33
N VAL A 86 -4.78 3.89 -14.83
CA VAL A 86 -4.86 3.11 -16.09
C VAL A 86 -5.77 1.89 -15.93
N TRP A 87 -5.76 1.28 -14.75
CA TRP A 87 -6.68 0.22 -14.34
C TRP A 87 -7.37 0.63 -13.05
N PRO A 88 -8.59 0.14 -12.78
CA PRO A 88 -9.33 0.49 -11.57
C PRO A 88 -8.50 0.26 -10.30
N ILE A 89 -8.58 1.19 -9.38
CA ILE A 89 -8.08 1.06 -8.01
C ILE A 89 -9.32 1.02 -7.11
N GLU A 90 -9.44 -0.03 -6.33
CA GLU A 90 -10.62 -0.28 -5.50
C GLU A 90 -10.32 0.07 -4.05
N GLU A 91 -11.15 0.89 -3.44
CA GLU A 91 -11.15 1.09 -2.00
C GLU A 91 -11.75 -0.14 -1.32
N ARG A 92 -10.92 -0.91 -0.61
CA ARG A 92 -11.37 -2.13 0.07
C ARG A 92 -11.28 -1.96 1.58
N PRO A 93 -12.29 -2.44 2.33
CA PRO A 93 -12.23 -2.48 3.79
C PRO A 93 -11.00 -3.25 4.29
N VAL A 94 -10.38 -2.75 5.36
CA VAL A 94 -9.22 -3.37 5.99
C VAL A 94 -9.45 -3.56 7.49
N PRO A 95 -8.70 -4.51 8.13
CA PRO A 95 -8.78 -4.69 9.57
C PRO A 95 -8.51 -3.39 10.32
N GLN A 96 -9.24 -3.19 11.41
CA GLN A 96 -9.06 -2.03 12.26
C GLN A 96 -8.12 -2.37 13.43
N SER A 97 -7.32 -1.41 13.86
CA SER A 97 -6.46 -1.57 15.04
C SER A 97 -7.30 -1.74 16.31
N ASP A 98 -6.86 -2.61 17.19
CA ASP A 98 -7.39 -2.79 18.55
C ASP A 98 -6.50 -2.12 19.62
N VAL A 99 -5.43 -1.47 19.20
CA VAL A 99 -4.52 -0.74 20.10
C VAL A 99 -5.18 0.55 20.59
N PRO A 100 -5.27 0.78 21.90
CA PRO A 100 -5.90 1.97 22.44
C PRO A 100 -5.26 3.27 21.93
N GLY A 101 -6.05 4.11 21.27
CA GLY A 101 -5.62 5.41 20.74
C GLY A 101 -5.06 5.36 19.31
N GLU A 102 -4.88 4.18 18.73
CA GLU A 102 -4.54 4.02 17.33
C GLU A 102 -5.80 3.99 16.45
N HIS A 103 -5.71 4.58 15.28
CA HIS A 103 -6.83 4.65 14.32
C HIS A 103 -6.38 4.21 12.93
N SER A 104 -6.91 3.10 12.44
CA SER A 104 -6.71 2.67 11.06
C SER A 104 -7.65 3.43 10.12
N SER A 105 -7.23 3.65 8.86
CA SER A 105 -8.20 4.02 7.83
C SER A 105 -9.20 2.88 7.62
N PRO A 106 -10.49 3.16 7.41
CA PRO A 106 -11.48 2.11 7.19
C PRO A 106 -11.26 1.32 5.90
N THR A 107 -10.63 1.94 4.90
CA THR A 107 -10.32 1.35 3.61
C THR A 107 -8.89 1.66 3.19
N GLN A 108 -8.39 0.88 2.22
CA GLN A 108 -7.13 1.12 1.56
C GLN A 108 -7.28 0.89 0.04
N PRO A 109 -6.49 1.59 -0.80
CA PRO A 109 -6.57 1.47 -2.25
C PRO A 109 -5.84 0.23 -2.77
N PHE A 110 -6.56 -0.65 -3.44
CA PHE A 110 -6.05 -1.86 -4.07
C PHE A 110 -6.09 -1.73 -5.59
N PRO A 111 -4.96 -1.61 -6.29
CA PRO A 111 -4.94 -1.65 -7.76
C PRO A 111 -5.36 -3.03 -8.25
N THR A 112 -6.22 -3.08 -9.26
CA THR A 112 -6.69 -4.34 -9.85
C THR A 112 -5.69 -4.93 -10.82
N LYS A 113 -4.79 -4.10 -11.38
CA LYS A 113 -3.70 -4.48 -12.29
C LYS A 113 -2.52 -3.50 -12.14
N PRO A 114 -1.29 -3.95 -12.48
CA PRO A 114 -0.90 -5.33 -12.70
C PRO A 114 -1.04 -6.17 -11.42
N ALA A 115 -0.82 -7.49 -11.53
CA ALA A 115 -0.75 -8.33 -10.33
C ALA A 115 0.36 -7.82 -9.40
N PRO A 116 0.21 -7.99 -8.07
CA PRO A 116 1.25 -7.65 -7.12
C PRO A 116 2.58 -8.34 -7.46
N PHE A 117 3.70 -7.64 -7.28
CA PHE A 117 5.03 -8.19 -7.53
C PHE A 117 5.66 -8.84 -6.29
N ALA A 118 4.98 -8.78 -5.15
CA ALA A 118 5.36 -9.42 -3.90
C ALA A 118 4.14 -10.09 -3.26
N GLN A 119 4.39 -10.90 -2.24
CA GLN A 119 3.33 -11.53 -1.44
C GLN A 119 2.53 -10.46 -0.68
N ILE A 120 1.21 -10.55 -0.75
CA ILE A 120 0.29 -9.59 -0.15
C ILE A 120 -0.39 -10.21 1.07
N GLY A 121 0.26 -10.04 2.22
CA GLY A 121 -0.18 -10.63 3.47
C GLY A 121 0.35 -12.06 3.67
N ILE A 122 -0.09 -12.69 4.74
CA ILE A 122 0.31 -14.04 5.16
C ILE A 122 -0.93 -14.81 5.58
N THR A 123 -1.02 -16.07 5.16
CA THR A 123 -2.05 -17.02 5.58
C THR A 123 -1.40 -18.23 6.26
N GLU A 124 -2.18 -19.09 6.88
CA GLU A 124 -1.65 -20.34 7.42
C GLU A 124 -0.96 -21.20 6.36
N ASP A 125 -1.42 -21.17 5.11
CA ASP A 125 -0.83 -21.95 4.02
C ASP A 125 0.58 -21.50 3.64
N ASP A 126 0.95 -20.26 4.00
CA ASP A 126 2.28 -19.70 3.76
C ASP A 126 3.31 -20.12 4.84
N LEU A 127 2.85 -20.75 5.92
CA LEU A 127 3.74 -21.18 6.99
C LEU A 127 4.56 -22.40 6.55
N ILE A 128 5.77 -22.48 7.11
CA ILE A 128 6.71 -23.56 6.82
C ILE A 128 6.08 -24.95 7.09
N ASP A 129 6.27 -25.90 6.16
CA ASP A 129 5.65 -27.23 6.16
C ASP A 129 6.62 -28.36 5.77
N PHE A 130 7.94 -28.16 5.93
CA PHE A 130 8.95 -29.12 5.51
C PHE A 130 8.79 -30.51 6.16
N THR A 131 8.30 -30.58 7.39
CA THR A 131 7.87 -31.81 8.05
C THR A 131 6.61 -31.56 8.87
N PRO A 132 5.80 -32.61 9.19
CA PRO A 132 4.62 -32.45 10.05
C PRO A 132 4.93 -31.79 11.39
N GLU A 133 6.06 -32.12 12.03
CA GLU A 133 6.46 -31.60 13.32
C GLU A 133 6.82 -30.10 13.22
N ILE A 134 7.49 -29.69 12.12
CA ILE A 134 7.81 -28.28 11.88
C ILE A 134 6.52 -27.50 11.60
N ARG A 135 5.60 -28.06 10.82
CA ARG A 135 4.30 -27.45 10.54
C ARG A 135 3.49 -27.23 11.82
N GLU A 136 3.38 -28.25 12.67
CA GLU A 136 2.67 -28.17 13.94
C GLU A 136 3.26 -27.07 14.84
N ARG A 137 4.58 -26.99 14.92
CA ARG A 137 5.28 -25.94 15.67
C ARG A 137 5.05 -24.55 15.07
N ALA A 138 5.06 -24.42 13.75
CA ALA A 138 4.80 -23.15 13.06
C ALA A 138 3.38 -22.66 13.33
N LEU A 139 2.38 -23.53 13.27
CA LEU A 139 0.99 -23.21 13.60
C LEU A 139 0.84 -22.78 15.06
N ALA A 140 1.46 -23.51 16.00
CA ALA A 140 1.42 -23.16 17.43
C ALA A 140 2.06 -21.79 17.73
N ILE A 141 3.09 -21.40 16.99
CA ILE A 141 3.70 -20.07 17.10
C ILE A 141 2.76 -19.02 16.48
N ALA A 142 2.22 -19.30 15.28
CA ALA A 142 1.36 -18.39 14.55
C ALA A 142 0.07 -18.04 15.32
N ASP A 143 -0.46 -18.99 16.10
CA ASP A 143 -1.65 -18.79 16.94
C ASP A 143 -1.49 -17.65 18.00
N SER A 144 -0.25 -17.25 18.28
CA SER A 144 0.05 -16.12 19.17
C SER A 144 0.18 -14.77 18.48
N PHE A 145 0.01 -14.70 17.14
CA PHE A 145 0.14 -13.48 16.35
C PHE A 145 -1.13 -13.21 15.55
N VAL A 146 -1.41 -11.93 15.35
CA VAL A 146 -2.42 -11.50 14.37
C VAL A 146 -1.74 -11.32 13.03
N PHE A 147 -2.13 -12.11 12.03
CA PHE A 147 -1.62 -12.03 10.67
C PHE A 147 -2.76 -12.17 9.65
N GLY A 148 -2.52 -11.80 8.39
CA GLY A 148 -3.54 -11.84 7.35
C GLY A 148 -3.22 -10.90 6.20
N SER A 149 -4.14 -9.99 5.87
CA SER A 149 -3.94 -8.96 4.85
C SER A 149 -2.70 -8.12 5.13
N ILE A 150 -2.07 -7.59 4.06
CA ILE A 150 -0.94 -6.66 4.18
C ILE A 150 -1.28 -5.41 5.03
N PHE A 151 -2.54 -5.06 5.13
CA PHE A 151 -3.03 -3.95 5.95
C PHE A 151 -3.60 -4.43 7.30
N THR A 152 -3.15 -5.55 7.82
CA THR A 152 -3.45 -5.95 9.19
C THR A 152 -2.62 -5.10 10.16
N PRO A 153 -3.23 -4.35 11.08
CA PRO A 153 -2.49 -3.56 12.07
C PRO A 153 -1.66 -4.45 13.00
N VAL A 154 -0.59 -3.89 13.52
CA VAL A 154 0.20 -4.53 14.59
C VAL A 154 -0.60 -4.42 15.89
N SER A 155 -0.75 -5.51 16.61
CA SER A 155 -1.49 -5.60 17.88
C SER A 155 -0.57 -6.06 18.99
#